data_81f9606c52a2e8a78c995dc91e798bc3
#
_entry.id   81f9606c52a2e8a78c995dc91e798bc3
#
_cell.length_a   1.000
_cell.length_b   1.000
_cell.length_c   1.000
_cell.angle_alpha   90.00
_cell.angle_beta   90.00
_cell.angle_gamma   90.00
#
_symmetry.space_group_name_H-M   'P 1'
#
loop_
_entity.id
_entity.type
_entity.pdbx_description
1 polymer ?
#
loop_
_entity_poly.entity_id
_entity_poly.type
_entity_poly.pdbx_seq_one_letter_code
_entity_poly.pdbx_strand_id
1 'polypeptide(L)'
;MLFRSGAGAGVLKDIDLMVRLTEAVVKGTRLPVTVKTRLGWDDKSKNIEEVAERLQDAGIKALTIHGRTRSQLYKGEADWTLIAKIKNNPRIKIPIFGNGDIDSPQKALEYKNRYGVDGIMIGRAAIGYPWIFREIKHFMKTGELMAAPTLEERIAVCKKHLSRSVEWKGPITGIFEMRRHYSNYLKGLPNIKEFRYKLVTLNQKEEVEAVLEEMRAYYAGYQFERTPIQLINYHEKCPL
;
A
#
# COMPACT_ATOMS: atom_id res chain seq x y z
N MET A 1 12.50 -14.54 1.12
CA MET A 1 13.94 -14.63 1.44
C MET A 1 14.42 -13.63 2.49
N LEU A 2 13.95 -12.39 2.51
CA LEU A 2 14.38 -11.33 3.46
C LEU A 2 14.24 -11.70 4.96
N PHE A 3 13.35 -12.62 5.32
CA PHE A 3 13.10 -12.98 6.72
C PHE A 3 14.11 -14.02 7.30
N ARG A 4 14.84 -14.74 6.47
CA ARG A 4 15.89 -15.67 6.92
C ARG A 4 17.21 -15.00 7.23
N SER A 5 17.46 -13.82 6.66
CA SER A 5 18.68 -13.04 6.86
C SER A 5 18.64 -12.09 8.06
N GLY A 6 17.53 -12.03 8.83
CA GLY A 6 17.35 -11.04 9.91
C GLY A 6 17.05 -9.63 9.43
N ALA A 7 16.93 -9.39 8.10
CA ALA A 7 16.65 -8.07 7.52
C ALA A 7 15.16 -7.71 7.56
N GLY A 8 14.84 -6.46 7.27
CA GLY A 8 13.47 -5.94 7.23
C GLY A 8 12.75 -6.14 8.58
N ALA A 9 11.57 -6.75 8.56
CA ALA A 9 10.80 -7.00 9.80
C ALA A 9 11.49 -7.98 10.78
N GLY A 10 12.54 -8.70 10.35
CA GLY A 10 13.36 -9.54 11.24
C GLY A 10 14.04 -8.74 12.35
N VAL A 11 14.38 -7.49 12.08
CA VAL A 11 15.03 -6.57 13.04
C VAL A 11 14.13 -6.22 14.24
N LEU A 12 12.81 -6.45 14.14
CA LEU A 12 11.89 -6.28 15.28
C LEU A 12 12.17 -7.22 16.46
N LYS A 13 12.99 -8.25 16.26
CA LYS A 13 13.45 -9.19 17.32
C LYS A 13 14.62 -8.63 18.13
N ASP A 14 15.30 -7.63 17.60
CA ASP A 14 16.49 -7.01 18.22
C ASP A 14 16.39 -5.49 18.03
N ILE A 15 15.81 -4.83 19.03
CA ILE A 15 15.62 -3.37 18.99
C ILE A 15 16.96 -2.63 19.03
N ASP A 16 17.95 -3.15 19.73
CA ASP A 16 19.28 -2.52 19.79
C ASP A 16 19.95 -2.52 18.42
N LEU A 17 19.85 -3.62 17.70
CA LEU A 17 20.30 -3.68 16.30
C LEU A 17 19.53 -2.69 15.42
N MET A 18 18.18 -2.61 15.57
CA MET A 18 17.36 -1.66 14.83
C MET A 18 17.82 -0.22 15.04
N VAL A 19 18.07 0.16 16.29
CA VAL A 19 18.55 1.51 16.64
C VAL A 19 19.93 1.77 16.02
N ARG A 20 20.90 0.88 16.22
CA ARG A 20 22.25 1.02 15.63
C ARG A 20 22.22 1.16 14.11
N LEU A 21 21.41 0.36 13.42
CA LEU A 21 21.25 0.45 11.95
C LEU A 21 20.65 1.79 11.56
N THR A 22 19.63 2.25 12.29
CA THR A 22 18.97 3.55 12.02
C THR A 22 19.94 4.71 12.24
N GLU A 23 20.70 4.71 13.32
CA GLU A 23 21.74 5.72 13.57
C GLU A 23 22.81 5.76 12.46
N ALA A 24 23.25 4.58 12.01
CA ALA A 24 24.22 4.50 10.92
C ALA A 24 23.67 5.13 9.64
N VAL A 25 22.39 4.90 9.30
CA VAL A 25 21.75 5.52 8.14
C VAL A 25 21.60 7.03 8.35
N VAL A 26 21.15 7.48 9.53
CA VAL A 26 21.01 8.92 9.84
C VAL A 26 22.35 9.64 9.73
N LYS A 27 23.42 9.06 10.26
CA LYS A 27 24.78 9.62 10.17
C LYS A 27 25.35 9.60 8.76
N GLY A 28 24.92 8.65 7.93
CA GLY A 28 25.43 8.46 6.55
C GLY A 28 24.78 9.37 5.50
N THR A 29 23.78 10.18 5.85
CA THR A 29 23.08 11.03 4.87
C THR A 29 22.70 12.39 5.44
N ARG A 30 22.61 13.40 4.55
CA ARG A 30 22.04 14.72 4.88
C ARG A 30 20.52 14.78 4.63
N LEU A 31 19.94 13.76 4.01
CA LEU A 31 18.50 13.69 3.72
C LEU A 31 17.73 13.31 4.98
N PRO A 32 16.46 13.75 5.11
CA PRO A 32 15.60 13.31 6.21
C PRO A 32 15.38 11.79 6.14
N VAL A 33 15.72 11.09 7.21
CA VAL A 33 15.51 9.64 7.34
C VAL A 33 14.14 9.41 7.98
N THR A 34 13.34 8.54 7.41
CA THR A 34 12.07 8.09 7.97
C THR A 34 12.07 6.57 8.11
N VAL A 35 11.37 6.05 9.10
CA VAL A 35 11.26 4.61 9.33
C VAL A 35 9.82 4.16 9.15
N LYS A 36 9.65 3.00 8.52
CA LYS A 36 8.39 2.26 8.49
C LYS A 36 8.55 0.94 9.23
N THR A 37 7.67 0.69 10.20
CA THR A 37 7.70 -0.52 11.02
C THR A 37 6.31 -1.11 11.27
N ARG A 38 6.24 -2.14 12.10
CA ARG A 38 5.02 -2.80 12.59
C ARG A 38 4.93 -2.69 14.11
N LEU A 39 3.82 -3.15 14.72
CA LEU A 39 3.59 -3.11 16.16
C LEU A 39 4.60 -3.95 16.97
N GLY A 40 5.23 -4.91 16.34
CA GLY A 40 6.18 -5.84 16.91
C GLY A 40 6.33 -7.09 16.05
N TRP A 41 7.10 -8.06 16.54
CA TRP A 41 7.28 -9.35 15.85
C TRP A 41 6.00 -10.20 15.90
N ASP A 42 5.44 -10.37 17.09
CA ASP A 42 4.22 -11.13 17.37
C ASP A 42 3.40 -10.46 18.49
N ASP A 43 2.31 -11.09 18.91
CA ASP A 43 1.42 -10.53 19.93
C ASP A 43 2.06 -10.42 21.33
N LYS A 44 3.09 -11.23 21.62
CA LYS A 44 3.83 -11.19 22.89
C LYS A 44 4.92 -10.12 22.89
N SER A 45 5.32 -9.63 21.74
CA SER A 45 6.39 -8.66 21.54
C SER A 45 5.94 -7.38 20.85
N LYS A 46 4.75 -6.86 21.20
CA LYS A 46 4.25 -5.55 20.76
C LYS A 46 4.98 -4.43 21.52
N ASN A 47 6.17 -4.11 21.07
CA ASN A 47 7.10 -3.18 21.71
C ASN A 47 7.20 -1.82 20.99
N ILE A 48 6.19 -1.48 20.18
CA ILE A 48 6.21 -0.30 19.30
C ILE A 48 6.37 1.03 20.06
N GLU A 49 5.94 1.13 21.31
CA GLU A 49 6.11 2.36 22.12
C GLU A 49 7.60 2.62 22.39
N GLU A 50 8.33 1.63 22.89
CA GLU A 50 9.78 1.71 23.09
C GLU A 50 10.50 1.95 21.76
N VAL A 51 10.12 1.22 20.71
CA VAL A 51 10.70 1.38 19.37
C VAL A 51 10.52 2.80 18.85
N ALA A 52 9.35 3.41 19.03
CA ALA A 52 9.07 4.76 18.54
C ALA A 52 9.95 5.81 19.24
N GLU A 53 10.10 5.74 20.55
CA GLU A 53 10.94 6.64 21.32
C GLU A 53 12.41 6.50 20.92
N ARG A 54 12.93 5.28 20.91
CA ARG A 54 14.34 5.01 20.57
C ARG A 54 14.70 5.36 19.12
N LEU A 55 13.80 5.16 18.17
CA LEU A 55 14.02 5.56 16.79
C LEU A 55 13.99 7.08 16.62
N GLN A 56 13.12 7.79 17.36
CA GLN A 56 13.14 9.24 17.39
C GLN A 56 14.49 9.76 17.95
N ASP A 57 14.96 9.18 19.06
CA ASP A 57 16.24 9.55 19.68
C ASP A 57 17.42 9.25 18.74
N ALA A 58 17.33 8.22 17.89
CA ALA A 58 18.27 7.93 16.81
C ALA A 58 18.25 8.96 15.67
N GLY A 59 17.31 9.92 15.67
CA GLY A 59 17.30 11.08 14.79
C GLY A 59 16.42 10.97 13.55
N ILE A 60 15.49 10.01 13.46
CA ILE A 60 14.52 9.95 12.35
C ILE A 60 13.60 11.18 12.35
N LYS A 61 13.06 11.50 11.16
CA LYS A 61 12.21 12.67 10.95
C LYS A 61 10.72 12.36 10.86
N ALA A 62 10.35 11.10 10.70
CA ALA A 62 8.96 10.63 10.75
C ALA A 62 8.93 9.11 10.96
N LEU A 63 7.84 8.62 11.54
CA LEU A 63 7.61 7.21 11.77
C LEU A 63 6.27 6.76 11.16
N THR A 64 6.30 5.72 10.33
CA THR A 64 5.09 5.06 9.83
C THR A 64 4.90 3.72 10.53
N ILE A 65 3.70 3.50 11.08
CA ILE A 65 3.40 2.30 11.86
C ILE A 65 2.27 1.53 11.18
N HIS A 66 2.54 0.27 10.80
CA HIS A 66 1.50 -0.65 10.38
C HIS A 66 0.85 -1.29 11.61
N GLY A 67 -0.46 -1.14 11.77
CA GLY A 67 -1.26 -1.63 12.89
C GLY A 67 -1.38 -3.17 12.99
N ARG A 68 -0.36 -3.89 12.55
CA ARG A 68 -0.23 -5.36 12.68
C ARG A 68 1.16 -5.74 13.12
N THR A 69 1.26 -6.88 13.80
CA THR A 69 2.56 -7.52 14.03
C THR A 69 3.10 -8.18 12.74
N ARG A 70 4.37 -8.58 12.77
CA ARG A 70 4.95 -9.32 11.64
C ARG A 70 4.27 -10.68 11.47
N SER A 71 3.98 -11.38 12.54
CA SER A 71 3.38 -12.72 12.52
C SER A 71 1.95 -12.74 12.00
N GLN A 72 1.20 -11.66 12.22
CA GLN A 72 -0.16 -11.52 11.67
C GLN A 72 -0.16 -11.41 10.14
N LEU A 73 0.93 -10.95 9.51
CA LEU A 73 0.96 -10.63 8.08
C LEU A 73 -0.19 -9.68 7.68
N TYR A 74 -1.28 -10.22 7.16
CA TYR A 74 -2.50 -9.50 6.79
C TYR A 74 -3.77 -10.10 7.44
N LYS A 75 -3.61 -11.06 8.35
CA LYS A 75 -4.74 -11.69 9.06
C LYS A 75 -5.35 -10.71 10.07
N GLY A 76 -6.65 -10.87 10.32
CA GLY A 76 -7.40 -10.00 11.23
C GLY A 76 -7.42 -8.53 10.79
N GLU A 77 -7.73 -7.62 11.70
CA GLU A 77 -7.77 -6.18 11.47
C GLU A 77 -6.48 -5.49 11.98
N ALA A 78 -6.16 -4.35 11.39
CA ALA A 78 -5.07 -3.52 11.87
C ALA A 78 -5.49 -2.80 13.16
N ASP A 79 -4.70 -2.96 14.21
CA ASP A 79 -4.90 -2.28 15.49
C ASP A 79 -4.29 -0.87 15.45
N TRP A 80 -5.14 0.13 15.38
CA TRP A 80 -4.74 1.53 15.39
C TRP A 80 -4.67 2.14 16.79
N THR A 81 -5.11 1.43 17.83
CA THR A 81 -5.10 1.95 19.20
C THR A 81 -3.68 2.20 19.71
N LEU A 82 -2.75 1.29 19.39
CA LEU A 82 -1.33 1.48 19.71
C LEU A 82 -0.68 2.61 18.90
N ILE A 83 -1.12 2.84 17.66
CA ILE A 83 -0.65 3.99 16.86
C ILE A 83 -1.10 5.30 17.52
N ALA A 84 -2.36 5.38 17.95
CA ALA A 84 -2.88 6.53 18.69
C ALA A 84 -2.13 6.75 20.02
N LYS A 85 -1.82 5.68 20.74
CA LYS A 85 -1.06 5.76 21.99
C LYS A 85 0.31 6.42 21.78
N ILE A 86 1.01 6.04 20.70
CA ILE A 86 2.28 6.66 20.34
C ILE A 86 2.09 8.12 19.93
N LYS A 87 1.07 8.42 19.10
CA LYS A 87 0.79 9.80 18.69
C LYS A 87 0.50 10.72 19.87
N ASN A 88 -0.17 10.20 20.90
CA ASN A 88 -0.51 10.95 22.12
C ASN A 88 0.60 10.93 23.19
N ASN A 89 1.70 10.22 22.96
CA ASN A 89 2.84 10.22 23.87
C ASN A 89 3.55 11.60 23.84
N PRO A 90 3.62 12.35 24.97
CA PRO A 90 4.21 13.69 25.01
C PRO A 90 5.71 13.72 24.68
N ARG A 91 6.41 12.58 24.76
CA ARG A 91 7.81 12.45 24.34
C ARG A 91 7.98 12.44 22.82
N ILE A 92 6.96 12.00 22.07
CA ILE A 92 7.04 11.89 20.61
C ILE A 92 6.78 13.27 19.99
N LYS A 93 7.79 13.78 19.26
CA LYS A 93 7.77 15.10 18.60
C LYS A 93 7.77 15.01 17.08
N ILE A 94 8.09 13.83 16.53
CA ILE A 94 8.09 13.59 15.08
C ILE A 94 6.70 13.24 14.57
N PRO A 95 6.40 13.51 13.29
CA PRO A 95 5.16 13.08 12.65
C PRO A 95 4.97 11.56 12.69
N ILE A 96 3.75 11.14 13.06
CA ILE A 96 3.32 9.73 13.09
C ILE A 96 2.33 9.46 11.97
N PHE A 97 2.65 8.50 11.11
CA PHE A 97 1.80 8.05 10.02
C PHE A 97 1.20 6.68 10.34
N GLY A 98 -0.13 6.59 10.29
CA GLY A 98 -0.84 5.32 10.46
C GLY A 98 -0.95 4.54 9.15
N ASN A 99 -0.82 3.22 9.22
CA ASN A 99 -0.97 2.32 8.09
C ASN A 99 -1.76 1.06 8.49
N GLY A 100 -2.59 0.57 7.61
CA GLY A 100 -3.36 -0.67 7.75
C GLY A 100 -4.83 -0.47 7.46
N ASP A 101 -5.36 -1.32 6.58
CA ASP A 101 -6.79 -1.47 6.24
C ASP A 101 -7.53 -0.20 5.76
N ILE A 102 -6.80 0.80 5.28
CA ILE A 102 -7.41 1.97 4.64
C ILE A 102 -7.74 1.61 3.20
N ASP A 103 -9.02 1.57 2.88
CA ASP A 103 -9.59 1.10 1.62
C ASP A 103 -10.60 2.09 0.99
N SER A 104 -10.94 3.16 1.71
CA SER A 104 -11.91 4.14 1.25
C SER A 104 -11.59 5.55 1.77
N PRO A 105 -12.09 6.61 1.10
CA PRO A 105 -11.95 7.98 1.56
C PRO A 105 -12.57 8.22 2.93
N GLN A 106 -13.73 7.62 3.20
CA GLN A 106 -14.43 7.77 4.48
C GLN A 106 -13.58 7.18 5.61
N LYS A 107 -13.08 5.95 5.44
CA LYS A 107 -12.24 5.29 6.44
C LYS A 107 -10.93 6.04 6.66
N ALA A 108 -10.36 6.61 5.61
CA ALA A 108 -9.17 7.44 5.74
C ALA A 108 -9.41 8.66 6.63
N LEU A 109 -10.53 9.39 6.40
CA LEU A 109 -10.90 10.54 7.23
C LEU A 109 -11.25 10.13 8.66
N GLU A 110 -12.08 9.10 8.82
CA GLU A 110 -12.44 8.56 10.13
C GLU A 110 -11.20 8.21 10.96
N TYR A 111 -10.30 7.41 10.40
CA TYR A 111 -9.12 6.95 11.12
C TYR A 111 -8.13 8.08 11.42
N LYS A 112 -7.97 9.04 10.49
CA LYS A 112 -7.15 10.22 10.74
C LYS A 112 -7.68 11.02 11.95
N ASN A 113 -8.97 11.26 12.01
CA ASN A 113 -9.60 12.04 13.07
C ASN A 113 -9.64 11.25 14.39
N ARG A 114 -10.06 9.98 14.34
CA ARG A 114 -10.20 9.13 15.53
C ARG A 114 -8.87 8.88 16.24
N TYR A 115 -7.79 8.66 15.48
CA TYR A 115 -6.49 8.30 16.04
C TYR A 115 -5.47 9.45 16.04
N GLY A 116 -5.85 10.62 15.54
CA GLY A 116 -5.07 11.85 15.61
C GLY A 116 -3.75 11.85 14.84
N VAL A 117 -3.52 10.89 13.95
CA VAL A 117 -2.25 10.75 13.21
C VAL A 117 -2.01 11.92 12.25
N ASP A 118 -0.75 12.27 12.02
CA ASP A 118 -0.36 13.36 11.14
C ASP A 118 -0.61 13.03 9.65
N GLY A 119 -0.55 11.75 9.31
CA GLY A 119 -0.84 11.29 7.97
C GLY A 119 -1.21 9.81 7.90
N ILE A 120 -1.63 9.38 6.72
CA ILE A 120 -2.05 8.01 6.45
C ILE A 120 -1.23 7.44 5.31
N MET A 121 -0.67 6.24 5.52
CA MET A 121 -0.04 5.47 4.46
C MET A 121 -1.02 4.43 3.91
N ILE A 122 -1.20 4.41 2.59
CA ILE A 122 -2.08 3.48 1.89
C ILE A 122 -1.20 2.44 1.18
N GLY A 123 -1.55 1.18 1.34
CA GLY A 123 -0.86 0.05 0.70
C GLY A 123 -1.73 -0.63 -0.34
N ARG A 124 -2.31 -1.77 0.02
CA ARG A 124 -3.03 -2.68 -0.89
C ARG A 124 -4.13 -2.01 -1.72
N ALA A 125 -4.85 -1.04 -1.16
CA ALA A 125 -5.93 -0.34 -1.85
C ALA A 125 -5.45 0.52 -3.04
N ALA A 126 -4.17 0.88 -3.07
CA ALA A 126 -3.59 1.63 -4.20
C ALA A 126 -3.13 0.72 -5.37
N ILE A 127 -3.06 -0.61 -5.15
CA ILE A 127 -2.61 -1.55 -6.18
C ILE A 127 -3.68 -1.66 -7.26
N GLY A 128 -3.38 -1.16 -8.47
CA GLY A 128 -4.33 -1.11 -9.59
C GLY A 128 -5.48 -0.12 -9.39
N TYR A 129 -5.45 0.68 -8.32
CA TYR A 129 -6.41 1.75 -8.08
C TYR A 129 -5.72 3.02 -7.52
N PRO A 130 -4.84 3.68 -8.27
CA PRO A 130 -4.09 4.85 -7.78
C PRO A 130 -4.98 6.07 -7.50
N TRP A 131 -6.18 6.12 -8.03
CA TRP A 131 -7.16 7.20 -7.81
C TRP A 131 -7.54 7.38 -6.34
N ILE A 132 -7.36 6.36 -5.50
CA ILE A 132 -7.66 6.43 -4.07
C ILE A 132 -6.99 7.63 -3.38
N PHE A 133 -5.79 8.02 -3.80
CA PHE A 133 -5.10 9.19 -3.23
C PHE A 133 -5.81 10.50 -3.59
N ARG A 134 -6.28 10.64 -4.84
CA ARG A 134 -7.05 11.81 -5.29
C ARG A 134 -8.40 11.86 -4.59
N GLU A 135 -9.08 10.73 -4.50
CA GLU A 135 -10.39 10.60 -3.86
C GLU A 135 -10.33 10.94 -2.37
N ILE A 136 -9.31 10.43 -1.65
CA ILE A 136 -9.13 10.74 -0.23
C ILE A 136 -8.87 12.24 -0.03
N LYS A 137 -7.98 12.84 -0.83
CA LYS A 137 -7.70 14.28 -0.74
C LYS A 137 -8.95 15.13 -1.01
N HIS A 138 -9.73 14.75 -2.01
CA HIS A 138 -10.98 15.43 -2.32
C HIS A 138 -11.97 15.31 -1.16
N PHE A 139 -12.22 14.09 -0.68
CA PHE A 139 -13.15 13.84 0.42
C PHE A 139 -12.74 14.55 1.72
N MET A 140 -11.46 14.57 2.04
CA MET A 140 -10.95 15.31 3.21
C MET A 140 -11.17 16.81 3.10
N LYS A 141 -11.22 17.34 1.88
CA LYS A 141 -11.42 18.79 1.63
C LYS A 141 -12.90 19.18 1.56
N THR A 142 -13.73 18.33 0.97
CA THR A 142 -15.13 18.70 0.61
C THR A 142 -16.19 17.92 1.39
N GLY A 143 -15.85 16.77 1.96
CA GLY A 143 -16.83 15.81 2.51
C GLY A 143 -17.57 15.00 1.43
N GLU A 144 -17.29 15.22 0.16
CA GLU A 144 -18.00 14.60 -0.95
C GLU A 144 -17.16 13.53 -1.64
N LEU A 145 -17.83 12.48 -2.11
CA LEU A 145 -17.19 11.40 -2.86
C LEU A 145 -17.06 11.80 -4.35
N MET A 146 -15.90 11.58 -4.93
CA MET A 146 -15.70 11.71 -6.38
C MET A 146 -16.41 10.58 -7.13
N ALA A 147 -16.78 10.80 -8.39
CA ALA A 147 -17.18 9.72 -9.29
C ALA A 147 -16.05 8.68 -9.44
N ALA A 148 -16.44 7.42 -9.65
CA ALA A 148 -15.46 6.37 -9.96
C ALA A 148 -14.74 6.68 -11.28
N PRO A 149 -13.46 6.32 -11.42
CA PRO A 149 -12.74 6.49 -12.69
C PRO A 149 -13.43 5.69 -13.79
N THR A 150 -13.55 6.29 -14.99
CA THR A 150 -14.17 5.65 -16.13
C THR A 150 -13.31 4.48 -16.66
N LEU A 151 -13.86 3.66 -17.54
CA LEU A 151 -13.11 2.58 -18.18
C LEU A 151 -11.92 3.14 -18.99
N GLU A 152 -12.14 4.22 -19.71
CA GLU A 152 -11.11 4.90 -20.49
C GLU A 152 -9.94 5.35 -19.61
N GLU A 153 -10.25 6.00 -18.49
CA GLU A 153 -9.22 6.41 -17.51
C GLU A 153 -8.45 5.20 -16.96
N ARG A 154 -9.17 4.10 -16.63
CA ARG A 154 -8.54 2.89 -16.08
C ARG A 154 -7.62 2.22 -17.09
N ILE A 155 -8.04 2.10 -18.34
CA ILE A 155 -7.23 1.53 -19.42
C ILE A 155 -6.02 2.40 -19.71
N ALA A 156 -6.20 3.72 -19.81
CA ALA A 156 -5.10 4.65 -20.05
C ALA A 156 -4.01 4.56 -18.98
N VAL A 157 -4.40 4.54 -17.69
CA VAL A 157 -3.46 4.40 -16.58
C VAL A 157 -2.83 3.01 -16.55
N CYS A 158 -3.58 1.95 -16.85
CA CYS A 158 -3.07 0.59 -16.94
C CYS A 158 -2.00 0.45 -18.04
N LYS A 159 -2.25 0.99 -19.24
CA LYS A 159 -1.27 1.01 -20.35
C LYS A 159 -0.02 1.81 -19.98
N LYS A 160 -0.19 2.97 -19.36
CA LYS A 160 0.95 3.77 -18.87
C LYS A 160 1.78 2.99 -17.85
N HIS A 161 1.12 2.27 -16.92
CA HIS A 161 1.82 1.45 -15.93
C HIS A 161 2.58 0.29 -16.60
N LEU A 162 1.96 -0.40 -17.56
CA LEU A 162 2.61 -1.44 -18.36
C LEU A 162 3.85 -0.89 -19.07
N SER A 163 3.72 0.23 -19.79
CA SER A 163 4.85 0.85 -20.49
C SER A 163 6.00 1.19 -19.56
N ARG A 164 5.71 1.79 -18.40
CA ARG A 164 6.74 2.11 -17.39
C ARG A 164 7.35 0.86 -16.77
N SER A 165 6.58 -0.18 -16.53
CA SER A 165 7.09 -1.45 -16.01
C SER A 165 8.06 -2.11 -16.99
N VAL A 166 7.73 -2.11 -18.27
CA VAL A 166 8.61 -2.64 -19.34
C VAL A 166 9.87 -1.79 -19.51
N GLU A 167 9.73 -0.48 -19.51
CA GLU A 167 10.87 0.45 -19.62
C GLU A 167 11.90 0.25 -18.49
N TRP A 168 11.42 0.05 -17.26
CA TRP A 168 12.28 -0.05 -16.07
C TRP A 168 12.86 -1.44 -15.83
N LYS A 169 12.11 -2.49 -16.16
CA LYS A 169 12.42 -3.88 -15.76
C LYS A 169 12.69 -4.81 -16.93
N GLY A 170 12.60 -4.27 -18.12
CA GLY A 170 12.67 -5.03 -19.37
C GLY A 170 11.36 -5.72 -19.74
N PRO A 171 11.27 -6.22 -20.99
CA PRO A 171 10.01 -6.73 -21.54
C PRO A 171 9.48 -7.95 -20.79
N ILE A 172 10.33 -8.86 -20.38
CA ILE A 172 9.89 -10.08 -19.68
C ILE A 172 9.37 -9.75 -18.29
N THR A 173 10.23 -9.20 -17.43
CA THR A 173 9.89 -8.94 -16.02
C THR A 173 8.77 -7.90 -15.90
N GLY A 174 8.81 -6.85 -16.72
CA GLY A 174 7.81 -5.78 -16.72
C GLY A 174 6.40 -6.29 -17.02
N ILE A 175 6.25 -7.19 -18.00
CA ILE A 175 4.97 -7.80 -18.35
C ILE A 175 4.50 -8.75 -17.25
N PHE A 176 5.39 -9.63 -16.75
CA PHE A 176 5.02 -10.57 -15.68
C PHE A 176 4.56 -9.87 -14.40
N GLU A 177 5.20 -8.79 -13.99
CA GLU A 177 4.80 -8.05 -12.80
C GLU A 177 3.46 -7.34 -12.97
N MET A 178 3.08 -6.93 -14.17
CA MET A 178 1.78 -6.32 -14.44
C MET A 178 0.60 -7.28 -14.25
N ARG A 179 0.80 -8.58 -14.39
CA ARG A 179 -0.28 -9.58 -14.29
C ARG A 179 -1.06 -9.49 -12.98
N ARG A 180 -0.39 -9.22 -11.87
CA ARG A 180 -1.03 -9.02 -10.55
C ARG A 180 -1.88 -7.75 -10.45
N HIS A 181 -1.68 -6.77 -11.34
CA HIS A 181 -2.35 -5.48 -11.29
C HIS A 181 -3.63 -5.43 -12.13
N TYR A 182 -3.73 -6.22 -13.21
CA TYR A 182 -4.87 -6.18 -14.13
C TYR A 182 -6.20 -6.42 -13.42
N SER A 183 -6.26 -7.39 -12.53
CA SER A 183 -7.48 -7.72 -11.77
C SER A 183 -8.05 -6.54 -10.99
N ASN A 184 -7.19 -5.65 -10.49
CA ASN A 184 -7.62 -4.49 -9.70
C ASN A 184 -7.99 -3.30 -10.60
N TYR A 185 -7.23 -3.05 -11.69
CA TYR A 185 -7.59 -2.01 -12.67
C TYR A 185 -8.97 -2.23 -13.26
N LEU A 186 -9.30 -3.50 -13.53
CA LEU A 186 -10.49 -3.91 -14.26
C LEU A 186 -11.59 -4.49 -13.35
N LYS A 187 -11.45 -4.31 -12.03
CA LYS A 187 -12.42 -4.78 -11.05
C LYS A 187 -13.76 -4.09 -11.26
N GLY A 188 -14.84 -4.89 -11.23
CA GLY A 188 -16.22 -4.43 -11.40
C GLY A 188 -16.80 -4.66 -12.80
N LEU A 189 -15.98 -5.01 -13.81
CA LEU A 189 -16.48 -5.36 -15.14
C LEU A 189 -17.14 -6.75 -15.11
N PRO A 190 -18.34 -6.91 -15.69
CA PRO A 190 -19.01 -8.21 -15.79
C PRO A 190 -18.30 -9.09 -16.82
N ASN A 191 -18.43 -10.41 -16.68
CA ASN A 191 -17.95 -11.42 -17.65
C ASN A 191 -16.47 -11.27 -18.10
N ILE A 192 -15.63 -10.72 -17.25
CA ILE A 192 -14.23 -10.37 -17.56
C ILE A 192 -13.27 -11.58 -17.65
N LYS A 193 -13.74 -12.80 -17.36
CA LYS A 193 -12.89 -14.00 -17.20
C LYS A 193 -11.98 -14.24 -18.42
N GLU A 194 -12.52 -14.11 -19.62
CA GLU A 194 -11.79 -14.35 -20.87
C GLU A 194 -10.71 -13.29 -21.11
N PHE A 195 -11.04 -12.02 -20.95
CA PHE A 195 -10.08 -10.93 -21.04
C PHE A 195 -8.95 -11.06 -19.99
N ARG A 196 -9.30 -11.43 -18.76
CA ARG A 196 -8.30 -11.69 -17.73
C ARG A 196 -7.35 -12.80 -18.14
N TYR A 197 -7.85 -13.88 -18.68
CA TYR A 197 -7.01 -14.97 -19.16
C TYR A 197 -6.03 -14.48 -20.22
N LYS A 198 -6.51 -13.77 -21.25
CA LYS A 198 -5.64 -13.15 -22.27
C LYS A 198 -4.55 -12.27 -21.62
N LEU A 199 -4.93 -11.33 -20.75
CA LEU A 199 -4.00 -10.40 -20.11
C LEU A 199 -2.91 -11.06 -19.25
N VAL A 200 -3.17 -12.23 -18.65
CA VAL A 200 -2.18 -12.91 -17.81
C VAL A 200 -1.37 -13.98 -18.56
N THR A 201 -1.74 -14.34 -19.78
CA THR A 201 -1.03 -15.33 -20.60
C THR A 201 -0.15 -14.71 -21.67
N LEU A 202 -0.52 -13.55 -22.21
CA LEU A 202 0.26 -12.85 -23.23
C LEU A 202 1.61 -12.37 -22.70
N ASN A 203 2.63 -12.38 -23.58
CA ASN A 203 4.01 -12.09 -23.25
C ASN A 203 4.59 -10.90 -24.01
N GLN A 204 3.84 -10.32 -24.95
CA GLN A 204 4.24 -9.15 -25.71
C GLN A 204 3.42 -7.94 -25.26
N LYS A 205 4.06 -6.79 -25.11
CA LYS A 205 3.41 -5.55 -24.66
C LYS A 205 2.29 -5.14 -25.60
N GLU A 206 2.53 -5.22 -26.89
CA GLU A 206 1.62 -4.82 -27.95
C GLU A 206 0.34 -5.68 -27.94
N GLU A 207 0.48 -6.98 -27.70
CA GLU A 207 -0.66 -7.90 -27.58
C GLU A 207 -1.53 -7.56 -26.35
N VAL A 208 -0.89 -7.26 -25.21
CA VAL A 208 -1.61 -6.84 -23.99
C VAL A 208 -2.33 -5.52 -24.21
N GLU A 209 -1.69 -4.56 -24.88
CA GLU A 209 -2.30 -3.27 -25.23
C GLU A 209 -3.49 -3.44 -26.19
N ALA A 210 -3.40 -4.36 -27.16
CA ALA A 210 -4.51 -4.69 -28.06
C ALA A 210 -5.72 -5.27 -27.32
N VAL A 211 -5.50 -6.16 -26.35
CA VAL A 211 -6.57 -6.69 -25.49
C VAL A 211 -7.22 -5.60 -24.66
N LEU A 212 -6.45 -4.64 -24.14
CA LEU A 212 -6.98 -3.50 -23.38
C LEU A 212 -7.85 -2.59 -24.27
N GLU A 213 -7.49 -2.41 -25.56
CA GLU A 213 -8.33 -1.68 -26.51
C GLU A 213 -9.58 -2.47 -26.93
N GLU A 214 -9.47 -3.79 -27.13
CA GLU A 214 -10.63 -4.66 -27.33
C GLU A 214 -11.64 -4.53 -26.19
N MET A 215 -11.14 -4.51 -24.94
CA MET A 215 -11.98 -4.28 -23.75
C MET A 215 -12.63 -2.91 -23.75
N ARG A 216 -11.90 -1.85 -24.16
CA ARG A 216 -12.47 -0.50 -24.24
C ARG A 216 -13.66 -0.44 -25.19
N ALA A 217 -13.55 -1.12 -26.33
CA ALA A 217 -14.65 -1.20 -27.29
C ALA A 217 -15.82 -2.06 -26.79
N TYR A 218 -15.51 -3.23 -26.20
CA TYR A 218 -16.52 -4.17 -25.71
C TYR A 218 -17.38 -3.61 -24.58
N TYR A 219 -16.76 -2.86 -23.65
CA TYR A 219 -17.45 -2.25 -22.52
C TYR A 219 -17.73 -0.74 -22.71
N ALA A 220 -17.80 -0.27 -23.95
CA ALA A 220 -18.07 1.14 -24.23
C ALA A 220 -19.36 1.59 -23.54
N GLY A 221 -19.30 2.70 -22.81
CA GLY A 221 -20.44 3.24 -22.05
C GLY A 221 -20.70 2.57 -20.71
N TYR A 222 -19.90 1.57 -20.29
CA TYR A 222 -20.05 0.95 -18.98
C TYR A 222 -19.69 1.94 -17.86
N GLN A 223 -20.59 2.08 -16.89
CA GLN A 223 -20.38 2.91 -15.72
C GLN A 223 -20.08 2.05 -14.50
N PHE A 224 -18.99 2.37 -13.84
CA PHE A 224 -18.62 1.67 -12.61
C PHE A 224 -19.46 2.19 -11.44
N GLU A 225 -20.13 1.27 -10.77
CA GLU A 225 -20.68 1.55 -9.45
C GLU A 225 -19.52 1.73 -8.45
N ARG A 226 -19.72 2.63 -7.50
CA ARG A 226 -18.75 2.85 -6.45
C ARG A 226 -18.86 1.74 -5.40
N THR A 227 -18.15 0.64 -5.62
CA THR A 227 -18.02 -0.43 -4.63
C THR A 227 -16.86 -0.13 -3.68
N PRO A 228 -16.98 -0.41 -2.37
CA PRO A 228 -15.84 -0.35 -1.46
C PRO A 228 -14.68 -1.20 -1.99
N ILE A 229 -13.46 -0.68 -1.85
CA ILE A 229 -12.27 -1.42 -2.26
C ILE A 229 -12.09 -2.58 -1.29
N GLN A 230 -12.40 -3.79 -1.73
CA GLN A 230 -12.10 -4.98 -0.92
C GLN A 230 -10.60 -5.22 -0.92
N LEU A 231 -9.99 -5.19 0.24
CA LEU A 231 -8.58 -5.49 0.41
C LEU A 231 -8.33 -6.98 0.09
N ILE A 232 -7.57 -7.23 -0.96
CA ILE A 232 -7.24 -8.60 -1.36
C ILE A 232 -6.20 -9.15 -0.38
N ASN A 233 -6.47 -10.33 0.14
CA ASN A 233 -5.52 -11.10 0.94
C ASN A 233 -4.53 -11.81 -0.01
N TYR A 234 -3.42 -11.17 -0.32
CA TYR A 234 -2.43 -11.68 -1.28
C TYR A 234 -1.82 -13.05 -0.89
N HIS A 235 -1.83 -13.40 0.40
CA HIS A 235 -1.29 -14.69 0.87
C HIS A 235 -2.19 -15.88 0.59
N GLU A 236 -3.48 -15.66 0.37
CA GLU A 236 -4.42 -16.76 0.06
C GLU A 236 -4.46 -17.10 -1.45
N LYS A 237 -3.96 -16.20 -2.29
CA LYS A 237 -4.07 -16.32 -3.76
C LYS A 237 -2.73 -16.44 -4.52
N CYS A 238 -1.61 -16.28 -3.84
CA CYS A 238 -0.26 -16.52 -4.36
C CYS A 238 0.54 -17.31 -3.32
N PRO A 239 0.54 -18.65 -3.34
CA PRO A 239 1.57 -19.40 -2.67
C PRO A 239 2.92 -19.05 -3.31
N LEU A 240 3.87 -18.60 -2.49
CA LEU A 240 5.27 -18.37 -2.84
C LEU A 240 5.97 -19.69 -3.07
#